data_8022e171dbc43c0a767c21aa47adb503
#
_entry.id   8022e171dbc43c0a767c21aa47adb503
#
_cell.length_a   1.000
_cell.length_b   1.000
_cell.length_c   1.000
_cell.angle_alpha   90.00
_cell.angle_beta   90.00
_cell.angle_gamma   90.00
#
_symmetry.space_group_name_H-M   'P 1'
#
loop_
_entity.id
_entity.type
_entity.pdbx_description
1 polymer ?
#
loop_
_entity_poly.entity_id
_entity_poly.type
_entity_poly.pdbx_seq_one_letter_code
_entity_poly.pdbx_strand_id
1 'polypeptide(L)'
;MSAILDRPQLFKKFKSFHDYVRKNNGQIGTKQRGIDLNFNNACNLTCDYCFTNSPKHDHVKEMLPIDVVARIANEADELGIFEFDLQGGELLLRPDKLFEVLEAIQPERFYLYLTTNGWFLDEKMAQRLAEAKVSRVSVSLDSMDPETHDKIRGKKESWKR
;
A
#
# COMPACT_ATOMS: atom_id res chain seq x y z
N MET A 1 -5.87 -12.32 -9.76
CA MET A 1 -5.39 -13.69 -9.44
C MET A 1 -4.08 -14.02 -10.14
N SER A 2 -3.81 -13.53 -11.36
CA SER A 2 -2.55 -13.73 -12.09
C SER A 2 -1.30 -13.27 -11.30
N ALA A 3 -1.36 -12.11 -10.63
CA ALA A 3 -0.21 -11.56 -9.92
C ALA A 3 0.45 -12.47 -8.85
N ILE A 4 -0.26 -13.44 -8.31
CA ILE A 4 0.29 -14.43 -7.36
C ILE A 4 0.78 -15.68 -8.11
N LEU A 5 -0.02 -16.16 -9.08
CA LEU A 5 0.28 -17.41 -9.79
C LEU A 5 1.53 -17.30 -10.68
N ASP A 6 1.77 -16.12 -11.24
CA ASP A 6 2.89 -15.86 -12.14
C ASP A 6 4.21 -15.57 -11.42
N ARG A 7 4.21 -15.58 -10.06
CA ARG A 7 5.39 -15.33 -9.21
C ARG A 7 5.64 -16.53 -8.30
N PRO A 8 6.52 -17.49 -8.67
CA PRO A 8 6.67 -18.77 -7.97
C PRO A 8 7.01 -18.65 -6.47
N GLN A 9 7.89 -17.70 -6.11
CA GLN A 9 8.26 -17.47 -4.70
C GLN A 9 7.07 -16.92 -3.88
N LEU A 10 6.35 -15.95 -4.43
CA LEU A 10 5.15 -15.41 -3.82
C LEU A 10 4.07 -16.49 -3.66
N PHE A 11 3.85 -17.30 -4.70
CA PHE A 11 2.89 -18.40 -4.66
C PHE A 11 3.24 -19.43 -3.59
N LYS A 12 4.52 -19.74 -3.42
CA LYS A 12 5.00 -20.67 -2.36
C LYS A 12 4.64 -20.14 -0.96
N LYS A 13 4.88 -18.86 -0.67
CA LYS A 13 4.53 -18.23 0.61
C LYS A 13 3.02 -18.21 0.82
N PHE A 14 2.27 -17.76 -0.17
CA PHE A 14 0.79 -17.76 -0.15
C PHE A 14 0.24 -19.17 0.15
N LYS A 15 0.70 -20.18 -0.58
CA LYS A 15 0.29 -21.57 -0.37
C LYS A 15 0.65 -22.07 1.03
N SER A 16 1.86 -21.81 1.50
CA SER A 16 2.33 -22.20 2.84
C SER A 16 1.45 -21.62 3.95
N PHE A 17 1.07 -20.34 3.83
CA PHE A 17 0.17 -19.70 4.78
C PHE A 17 -1.22 -20.36 4.78
N HIS A 18 -1.83 -20.53 3.63
CA HIS A 18 -3.15 -21.12 3.52
C HIS A 18 -3.21 -22.59 3.91
N ASP A 19 -2.16 -23.36 3.61
CA ASP A 19 -2.05 -24.76 4.07
C ASP A 19 -1.93 -24.84 5.60
N TYR A 20 -1.18 -23.92 6.21
CA TYR A 20 -1.09 -23.81 7.67
C TYR A 20 -2.47 -23.48 8.30
N VAL A 21 -3.17 -22.46 7.80
CA VAL A 21 -4.49 -22.08 8.31
C VAL A 21 -5.50 -23.24 8.18
N ARG A 22 -5.48 -23.95 7.04
CA ARG A 22 -6.33 -25.12 6.82
C ARG A 22 -6.05 -26.25 7.84
N LYS A 23 -4.76 -26.55 8.07
CA LYS A 23 -4.36 -27.56 9.05
C LYS A 23 -4.66 -27.16 10.50
N ASN A 24 -4.76 -25.87 10.76
CA ASN A 24 -5.05 -25.30 12.07
C ASN A 24 -6.53 -24.94 12.25
N ASN A 25 -7.44 -25.70 11.62
CA ASN A 25 -8.90 -25.55 11.72
C ASN A 25 -9.39 -24.13 11.39
N GLY A 26 -8.76 -23.47 10.43
CA GLY A 26 -9.10 -22.11 9.99
C GLY A 26 -8.49 -20.99 10.84
N GLN A 27 -7.71 -21.31 11.87
CA GLN A 27 -7.07 -20.31 12.72
C GLN A 27 -5.71 -19.89 12.16
N ILE A 28 -5.44 -18.58 12.18
CA ILE A 28 -4.18 -17.99 11.72
C ILE A 28 -3.02 -18.35 12.68
N GLY A 29 -3.30 -18.48 13.99
CA GLY A 29 -2.29 -18.78 15.00
C GLY A 29 -1.21 -17.69 15.06
N THR A 30 0.06 -18.11 15.01
CA THR A 30 1.23 -17.21 15.05
C THR A 30 1.73 -16.79 13.65
N LYS A 31 1.10 -17.28 12.58
CA LYS A 31 1.50 -16.91 11.22
C LYS A 31 1.05 -15.49 10.89
N GLN A 32 1.96 -14.72 10.32
CA GLN A 32 1.68 -13.39 9.80
C GLN A 32 1.37 -13.49 8.29
N ARG A 33 0.32 -12.80 7.86
CA ARG A 33 -0.09 -12.73 6.46
C ARG A 33 0.61 -11.59 5.74
N GLY A 34 0.57 -10.39 6.34
CA GLY A 34 1.00 -9.16 5.73
C GLY A 34 1.53 -8.13 6.71
N ILE A 35 2.04 -7.06 6.16
CA ILE A 35 2.51 -5.87 6.85
C ILE A 35 1.82 -4.65 6.25
N ASP A 36 1.26 -3.80 7.11
CA ASP A 36 0.84 -2.46 6.75
C ASP A 36 2.01 -1.51 6.99
N LEU A 37 2.58 -0.96 5.91
CA LEU A 37 3.72 -0.08 5.96
C LEU A 37 3.30 1.35 5.67
N ASN A 38 3.25 2.18 6.72
CA ASN A 38 3.11 3.62 6.59
C ASN A 38 4.51 4.25 6.52
N PHE A 39 4.98 4.59 5.32
CA PHE A 39 6.32 5.12 5.14
C PHE A 39 6.40 6.66 5.12
N ASN A 40 5.26 7.35 4.95
CA ASN A 40 5.19 8.82 5.03
C ASN A 40 3.79 9.29 5.42
N ASN A 41 3.68 10.51 5.96
CA ASN A 41 2.43 11.14 6.35
C ASN A 41 2.04 12.36 5.49
N ALA A 42 2.80 12.67 4.42
CA ALA A 42 2.49 13.78 3.53
C ALA A 42 1.21 13.52 2.73
N CYS A 43 0.26 14.45 2.75
CA CYS A 43 -0.99 14.34 2.00
C CYS A 43 -1.43 15.68 1.42
N ASN A 44 -2.12 15.64 0.28
CA ASN A 44 -2.72 16.80 -0.37
C ASN A 44 -4.21 17.01 -0.01
N LEU A 45 -4.80 16.14 0.85
CA LEU A 45 -6.18 16.22 1.34
C LEU A 45 -6.22 16.45 2.85
N THR A 46 -7.39 16.83 3.36
CA THR A 46 -7.63 17.12 4.78
C THR A 46 -8.86 16.35 5.31
N CYS A 47 -8.91 15.05 5.04
CA CYS A 47 -10.06 14.21 5.41
C CYS A 47 -10.39 14.30 6.90
N ASP A 48 -11.67 14.43 7.25
CA ASP A 48 -12.13 14.59 8.62
C ASP A 48 -11.80 13.37 9.51
N TYR A 49 -11.79 12.17 8.92
CA TYR A 49 -11.56 10.88 9.60
C TYR A 49 -10.15 10.31 9.35
N CYS A 50 -9.19 11.12 8.91
CA CYS A 50 -7.85 10.65 8.58
C CYS A 50 -7.17 9.99 9.79
N PHE A 51 -6.91 8.68 9.70
CA PHE A 51 -6.31 7.93 10.80
C PHE A 51 -4.85 8.31 11.05
N THR A 52 -4.12 8.74 10.02
CA THR A 52 -2.75 9.25 10.13
C THR A 52 -2.71 10.71 10.57
N ASN A 53 -3.86 11.39 10.55
CA ASN A 53 -3.98 12.82 10.85
C ASN A 53 -2.99 13.70 10.06
N SER A 54 -2.66 13.26 8.84
CA SER A 54 -1.61 13.82 7.97
C SER A 54 -1.60 15.35 7.87
N PRO A 55 -2.76 16.03 7.70
CA PRO A 55 -2.76 17.49 7.51
C PRO A 55 -2.50 18.29 8.78
N LYS A 56 -2.59 17.66 9.96
CA LYS A 56 -2.52 18.35 11.27
C LYS A 56 -1.14 18.23 11.93
N HIS A 57 -0.22 17.50 11.33
CA HIS A 57 1.12 17.29 11.87
C HIS A 57 2.17 18.01 11.03
N ASP A 58 3.02 18.81 11.69
CA ASP A 58 4.20 19.44 11.07
C ASP A 58 5.27 18.43 10.63
N HIS A 59 5.10 17.15 11.04
CA HIS A 59 5.99 16.03 10.70
C HIS A 59 5.79 15.45 9.29
N VAL A 60 5.10 16.18 8.41
CA VAL A 60 4.83 15.82 7.01
C VAL A 60 6.10 15.51 6.19
N LYS A 61 7.27 15.86 6.71
CA LYS A 61 8.57 15.65 6.04
C LYS A 61 9.26 14.33 6.44
N GLU A 62 8.84 13.71 7.52
CA GLU A 62 9.46 12.49 8.02
C GLU A 62 8.99 11.30 7.17
N MET A 63 9.97 10.57 6.68
CA MET A 63 9.78 9.32 5.96
C MET A 63 10.61 8.24 6.63
N LEU A 64 10.16 7.00 6.55
CA LEU A 64 11.01 5.88 6.95
C LEU A 64 12.28 5.88 6.09
N PRO A 65 13.47 5.73 6.69
CA PRO A 65 14.71 5.54 5.95
C PRO A 65 14.61 4.31 5.03
N ILE A 66 15.18 4.42 3.83
CA ILE A 66 15.07 3.35 2.81
C ILE A 66 15.76 2.05 3.26
N ASP A 67 16.86 2.16 4.00
CA ASP A 67 17.53 1.00 4.59
C ASP A 67 16.65 0.27 5.63
N VAL A 68 15.83 1.01 6.39
CA VAL A 68 14.84 0.43 7.31
C VAL A 68 13.75 -0.31 6.52
N VAL A 69 13.25 0.28 5.43
CA VAL A 69 12.28 -0.37 4.54
C VAL A 69 12.84 -1.66 3.96
N ALA A 70 14.06 -1.63 3.45
CA ALA A 70 14.74 -2.82 2.89
C ALA A 70 14.91 -3.91 3.96
N ARG A 71 15.29 -3.55 5.19
CA ARG A 71 15.41 -4.49 6.31
C ARG A 71 14.07 -5.12 6.67
N ILE A 72 12.99 -4.32 6.79
CA ILE A 72 11.63 -4.83 7.05
C ILE A 72 11.22 -5.83 5.95
N ALA A 73 11.48 -5.52 4.69
CA ALA A 73 11.13 -6.40 3.58
C ALA A 73 11.92 -7.72 3.63
N ASN A 74 13.20 -7.70 3.98
CA ASN A 74 14.01 -8.91 4.10
C ASN A 74 13.54 -9.79 5.27
N GLU A 75 13.32 -9.22 6.44
CA GLU A 75 12.80 -9.94 7.61
C GLU A 75 11.40 -10.52 7.32
N ALA A 76 10.54 -9.78 6.62
CA ALA A 76 9.24 -10.26 6.20
C ALA A 76 9.32 -11.46 5.25
N ASP A 77 10.28 -11.44 4.31
CA ASP A 77 10.51 -12.54 3.38
C ASP A 77 10.98 -13.80 4.11
N GLU A 78 11.92 -13.67 5.04
CA GLU A 78 12.41 -14.76 5.90
C GLU A 78 11.30 -15.39 6.77
N LEU A 79 10.39 -14.56 7.29
CA LEU A 79 9.22 -15.01 8.05
C LEU A 79 8.12 -15.63 7.18
N GLY A 80 8.26 -15.59 5.85
CA GLY A 80 7.27 -16.12 4.91
C GLY A 80 6.02 -15.25 4.77
N ILE A 81 6.09 -13.98 5.18
CA ILE A 81 5.05 -12.98 4.94
C ILE A 81 4.94 -12.73 3.44
N PHE A 82 3.73 -12.63 2.92
CA PHE A 82 3.52 -12.54 1.48
C PHE A 82 2.76 -11.29 1.02
N GLU A 83 2.23 -10.48 1.93
CA GLU A 83 1.53 -9.23 1.60
C GLU A 83 2.24 -8.02 2.17
N PHE A 84 2.25 -6.93 1.38
CA PHE A 84 2.54 -5.59 1.82
C PHE A 84 1.41 -4.66 1.42
N ASP A 85 0.82 -3.96 2.39
CA ASP A 85 -0.06 -2.81 2.18
C ASP A 85 0.73 -1.53 2.39
N LEU A 86 0.97 -0.79 1.31
CA LEU A 86 1.59 0.52 1.40
C LEU A 86 0.52 1.57 1.68
N GLN A 87 0.66 2.19 2.83
CA GLN A 87 -0.23 3.23 3.32
C GLN A 87 0.56 4.50 3.68
N GLY A 88 -0.17 5.54 4.08
CA GLY A 88 0.43 6.78 4.53
C GLY A 88 -0.51 7.96 4.38
N GLY A 89 0.05 9.14 4.07
CA GLY A 89 -0.72 10.28 3.62
C GLY A 89 -1.24 10.04 2.21
N GLU A 90 -0.60 10.64 1.21
CA GLU A 90 -0.84 10.31 -0.21
C GLU A 90 0.47 9.83 -0.84
N LEU A 91 0.49 8.57 -1.22
CA LEU A 91 1.70 7.91 -1.72
C LEU A 91 2.16 8.47 -3.07
N LEU A 92 1.20 8.87 -3.92
CA LEU A 92 1.48 9.41 -5.25
C LEU A 92 1.84 10.90 -5.24
N LEU A 93 1.80 11.57 -4.06
CA LEU A 93 2.24 12.96 -3.92
C LEU A 93 3.75 13.13 -4.18
N ARG A 94 4.53 12.09 -3.86
CA ARG A 94 5.98 12.05 -4.07
C ARG A 94 6.36 10.75 -4.78
N PRO A 95 6.09 10.66 -6.08
CA PRO A 95 6.26 9.42 -6.83
C PRO A 95 7.71 8.90 -6.79
N ASP A 96 8.71 9.78 -6.85
CA ASP A 96 10.11 9.34 -6.81
C ASP A 96 10.41 8.59 -5.51
N LYS A 97 9.90 9.07 -4.37
CA LYS A 97 10.06 8.39 -3.08
C LYS A 97 9.26 7.09 -3.00
N LEU A 98 8.09 7.03 -3.59
CA LEU A 98 7.34 5.77 -3.70
C LEU A 98 8.14 4.73 -4.48
N PHE A 99 8.74 5.10 -5.61
CA PHE A 99 9.50 4.15 -6.42
C PHE A 99 10.81 3.72 -5.74
N GLU A 100 11.49 4.59 -4.97
CA GLU A 100 12.61 4.19 -4.10
C GLU A 100 12.17 3.12 -3.07
N VAL A 101 11.00 3.30 -2.43
CA VAL A 101 10.42 2.33 -1.49
C VAL A 101 10.08 1.01 -2.19
N LEU A 102 9.46 1.06 -3.37
CA LEU A 102 9.14 -0.12 -4.16
C LEU A 102 10.40 -0.90 -4.54
N GLU A 103 11.46 -0.22 -4.98
CA GLU A 103 12.74 -0.85 -5.28
C GLU A 103 13.34 -1.54 -4.05
N ALA A 104 13.30 -0.90 -2.88
CA ALA A 104 13.79 -1.46 -1.63
C ALA A 104 13.01 -2.70 -1.17
N ILE A 105 11.68 -2.72 -1.39
CA ILE A 105 10.82 -3.87 -1.05
C ILE A 105 11.02 -5.03 -2.03
N GLN A 106 11.33 -4.76 -3.31
CA GLN A 106 11.37 -5.75 -4.39
C GLN A 106 10.01 -6.46 -4.55
N PRO A 107 9.04 -5.80 -5.21
CA PRO A 107 7.62 -6.22 -5.25
C PRO A 107 7.36 -7.64 -5.77
N GLU A 108 8.25 -8.23 -6.55
CA GLU A 108 8.13 -9.61 -7.02
C GLU A 108 8.09 -10.65 -5.90
N ARG A 109 8.63 -10.31 -4.71
CA ARG A 109 8.61 -11.19 -3.53
C ARG A 109 7.28 -11.21 -2.80
N PHE A 110 6.41 -10.19 -3.06
CA PHE A 110 5.21 -9.93 -2.27
C PHE A 110 3.98 -9.65 -3.14
N TYR A 111 2.79 -9.92 -2.60
CA TYR A 111 1.56 -9.33 -3.08
C TYR A 111 1.46 -7.91 -2.50
N LEU A 112 1.93 -6.95 -3.29
CA LEU A 112 2.04 -5.58 -2.86
C LEU A 112 0.86 -4.78 -3.40
N TYR A 113 0.17 -4.10 -2.51
CA TYR A 113 -0.88 -3.17 -2.88
C TYR A 113 -0.69 -1.82 -2.18
N LEU A 114 -1.30 -0.81 -2.74
CA LEU A 114 -1.27 0.54 -2.20
C LEU A 114 -2.66 1.17 -2.24
N THR A 115 -2.90 2.07 -1.29
CA THR A 115 -4.11 2.87 -1.23
C THR A 115 -3.78 4.32 -1.55
N THR A 116 -4.56 4.93 -2.44
CA THR A 116 -4.41 6.32 -2.87
C THR A 116 -5.75 7.05 -2.85
N ASN A 117 -5.72 8.35 -2.69
CA ASN A 117 -6.90 9.19 -2.87
C ASN A 117 -7.24 9.45 -4.35
N GLY A 118 -6.42 8.97 -5.29
CA GLY A 118 -6.64 9.05 -6.73
C GLY A 118 -6.18 10.35 -7.38
N TRP A 119 -5.88 11.41 -6.61
CA TRP A 119 -5.59 12.75 -7.16
C TRP A 119 -4.48 12.79 -8.21
N PHE A 120 -3.46 11.96 -8.04
CA PHE A 120 -2.29 11.87 -8.94
C PHE A 120 -2.25 10.59 -9.77
N LEU A 121 -3.34 9.81 -9.78
CA LEU A 121 -3.43 8.55 -10.52
C LEU A 121 -3.95 8.81 -11.93
N ASP A 122 -3.05 8.98 -12.87
CA ASP A 122 -3.32 9.02 -14.30
C ASP A 122 -2.87 7.71 -14.98
N GLU A 123 -3.12 7.60 -16.28
CA GLU A 123 -2.73 6.43 -17.07
C GLU A 123 -1.23 6.16 -17.02
N LYS A 124 -0.41 7.21 -17.10
CA LYS A 124 1.05 7.10 -17.02
C LYS A 124 1.50 6.58 -15.66
N MET A 125 0.89 7.07 -14.57
CA MET A 125 1.19 6.59 -13.22
C MET A 125 0.74 5.14 -13.06
N ALA A 126 -0.45 4.78 -13.54
CA ALA A 126 -0.95 3.41 -13.50
C ALA A 126 0.00 2.45 -14.24
N GLN A 127 0.50 2.83 -15.41
CA GLN A 127 1.49 2.07 -16.15
C GLN A 127 2.79 1.90 -15.37
N ARG A 128 3.34 2.97 -14.79
CA ARG A 128 4.57 2.91 -13.96
C ARG A 128 4.41 1.98 -12.76
N LEU A 129 3.26 2.00 -12.09
CA LEU A 129 2.96 1.09 -10.97
C LEU A 129 2.89 -0.37 -11.42
N ALA A 130 2.31 -0.63 -12.58
CA ALA A 130 2.27 -1.96 -13.17
C ALA A 130 3.66 -2.48 -13.54
N GLU A 131 4.51 -1.65 -14.17
CA GLU A 131 5.91 -1.95 -14.48
C GLU A 131 6.72 -2.25 -13.21
N ALA A 132 6.48 -1.50 -12.13
CA ALA A 132 7.06 -1.74 -10.81
C ALA A 132 6.48 -2.95 -10.07
N LYS A 133 5.65 -3.77 -10.74
CA LYS A 133 5.05 -4.99 -10.18
C LYS A 133 4.12 -4.77 -8.99
N VAL A 134 3.53 -3.60 -8.85
CA VAL A 134 2.43 -3.38 -7.90
C VAL A 134 1.28 -4.30 -8.26
N SER A 135 0.79 -5.07 -7.30
CA SER A 135 -0.21 -6.12 -7.55
C SER A 135 -1.63 -5.58 -7.57
N ARG A 136 -1.88 -4.50 -6.83
CA ARG A 136 -3.19 -3.86 -6.70
C ARG A 136 -3.05 -2.39 -6.30
N VAL A 137 -3.93 -1.57 -6.85
CA VAL A 137 -4.16 -0.18 -6.41
C VAL A 137 -5.60 -0.07 -5.93
N SER A 138 -5.80 0.49 -4.73
CA SER A 138 -7.11 0.82 -4.17
C SER A 138 -7.30 2.33 -4.19
N VAL A 139 -8.36 2.81 -4.82
CA VAL A 139 -8.72 4.22 -4.85
C VAL A 139 -9.81 4.48 -3.81
N SER A 140 -9.60 5.48 -2.99
CA SER A 140 -10.53 5.84 -1.92
C SER A 140 -11.72 6.61 -2.46
N LEU A 141 -12.92 6.06 -2.34
CA LEU A 141 -14.19 6.70 -2.71
C LEU A 141 -15.18 6.58 -1.54
N ASP A 142 -15.60 7.72 -0.97
CA ASP A 142 -16.50 7.74 0.20
C ASP A 142 -17.96 7.93 -0.18
N SER A 143 -18.25 8.58 -1.30
CA SER A 143 -19.62 8.82 -1.77
C SER A 143 -19.67 8.85 -3.29
N MET A 144 -20.80 8.42 -3.84
CA MET A 144 -21.15 8.63 -5.25
C MET A 144 -21.61 10.07 -5.52
N ASP A 145 -21.99 10.81 -4.48
CA ASP A 145 -22.31 12.24 -4.59
C ASP A 145 -21.03 13.07 -4.47
N PRO A 146 -20.68 13.86 -5.51
CA PRO A 146 -19.45 14.64 -5.56
C PRO A 146 -19.29 15.63 -4.40
N GLU A 147 -20.38 16.32 -4.02
CA GLU A 147 -20.31 17.33 -2.96
C GLU A 147 -20.04 16.69 -1.59
N THR A 148 -20.70 15.56 -1.32
CA THR A 148 -20.49 14.78 -0.10
C THR A 148 -19.07 14.22 -0.05
N HIS A 149 -18.57 13.67 -1.14
CA HIS A 149 -17.20 13.15 -1.23
C HIS A 149 -16.18 14.27 -0.97
N ASP A 150 -16.28 15.36 -1.70
CA ASP A 150 -15.34 16.49 -1.58
C ASP A 150 -15.33 17.08 -0.17
N LYS A 151 -16.50 17.16 0.46
CA LYS A 151 -16.62 17.63 1.86
C LYS A 151 -15.89 16.70 2.83
N ILE A 152 -16.13 15.39 2.73
CA ILE A 152 -15.48 14.36 3.59
C ILE A 152 -13.97 14.38 3.39
N ARG A 153 -13.51 14.50 2.15
CA ARG A 153 -12.08 14.55 1.79
C ARG A 153 -11.41 15.89 2.09
N GLY A 154 -12.19 16.93 2.41
CA GLY A 154 -11.68 18.26 2.71
C GLY A 154 -11.08 18.99 1.51
N LYS A 155 -11.44 18.59 0.27
CA LYS A 155 -10.90 19.19 -0.94
C LYS A 155 -11.89 19.14 -2.10
N LYS A 156 -12.19 20.31 -2.68
CA LYS A 156 -13.02 20.39 -3.88
C LYS A 156 -12.41 19.64 -5.05
N GLU A 157 -13.28 19.06 -5.87
CA GLU A 157 -12.94 18.29 -7.07
C GLU A 157 -12.19 16.97 -6.81
N SER A 158 -12.09 16.51 -5.57
CA SER A 158 -11.45 15.21 -5.27
C SER A 158 -12.22 14.05 -5.87
N TRP A 159 -13.53 14.18 -6.04
CA TRP A 159 -14.37 13.16 -6.68
C TRP A 159 -14.11 12.99 -8.18
N LYS A 160 -13.69 14.07 -8.86
CA LYS A 160 -13.43 14.06 -10.31
C LYS A 160 -12.06 13.51 -10.70
N ARG A 161 -11.20 13.32 -9.74
CA ARG A 161 -9.83 12.86 -9.94
C ARG A 161 -9.78 11.36 -9.80
#